data_e5e7f31510d82c98e493255a4eac128d
#
_entry.id   e5e7f31510d82c98e493255a4eac128d
#
_cell.length_a   1.000
_cell.length_b   1.000
_cell.length_c   1.000
_cell.angle_alpha   90.00
_cell.angle_beta   90.00
_cell.angle_gamma   90.00
#
_symmetry.space_group_name_H-M   'P 1'
#
loop_
_entity.id
_entity.type
_entity.pdbx_description
1 polymer ?
#
loop_
_entity_poly.entity_id
_entity_poly.type
_entity_poly.pdbx_seq_one_letter_code
_entity_poly.pdbx_strand_id
1 'polypeptide(L)'
;MNVNQIYSILNDVMLEVTGQNVADEGDPAVYILQEDLSNIVDMGKLVFDNQNWKDNYVKAMIDRIGREVFVDRTYEGYAPRVLRDAWEYGSIMSKTRCKIFDAKANPSWNLQAGQTVNQFEFNPPDVTQKFYNSKTAWQIDCSFTDVQLRESFTSAAAMNRFISMIENRINTSMTIYIDSLIMRTINNFMAEKLYANNGIVDVLAEFNATQASSITADEAVSNKEFYRYLAYRTDLDIERFRAPSANFNIDDDANVTFTPREYAHFVLLSNFASGMKVYLQSDTFHDNLVTLGDFETVPFWQAQGDAYQLATTSRIDVKLASDNTHTINRNYIIGILFDRDALGVLNDNRRVTTSYNANGEYWNNFYKVDTSYFNDLAENAIIYVLGNGSIPTVTLSASTATTQLPSTTASITATVSPAGSTVTWASSDTSIATVSNGTITPVKAGTCTVTASITVDGVTYSAPCAVTVNAAAKSKS
;
A
#
# COMPACT_ATOMS: atom_id res chain seq x y z
N MET A 1 26.89 -6.47 12.99
CA MET A 1 27.29 -6.19 14.39
C MET A 1 28.79 -6.37 14.59
N ASN A 2 29.42 -5.49 15.37
CA ASN A 2 30.83 -5.64 15.77
C ASN A 2 30.92 -6.45 17.07
N VAL A 3 32.08 -7.10 17.32
CA VAL A 3 32.32 -7.92 18.55
C VAL A 3 31.98 -7.14 19.82
N ASN A 4 32.32 -5.85 19.88
CA ASN A 4 32.04 -4.98 21.04
C ASN A 4 30.53 -4.74 21.25
N GLN A 5 29.74 -4.68 20.20
CA GLN A 5 28.26 -4.55 20.32
C GLN A 5 27.64 -5.85 20.84
N ILE A 6 28.15 -7.00 20.39
CA ILE A 6 27.70 -8.31 20.86
C ILE A 6 28.09 -8.49 22.31
N TYR A 7 29.32 -8.14 22.70
CA TYR A 7 29.75 -8.15 24.06
C TYR A 7 28.84 -7.30 24.96
N SER A 8 28.52 -6.06 24.55
CA SER A 8 27.64 -5.19 25.32
C SER A 8 26.26 -5.84 25.55
N ILE A 9 25.64 -6.38 24.47
CA ILE A 9 24.32 -7.04 24.55
C ILE A 9 24.37 -8.26 25.48
N LEU A 10 25.36 -9.14 25.30
CA LEU A 10 25.47 -10.35 26.08
C LEU A 10 25.82 -10.06 27.55
N ASN A 11 26.64 -9.05 27.80
CA ASN A 11 26.98 -8.61 29.14
C ASN A 11 25.80 -8.04 29.89
N ASP A 12 25.00 -7.19 29.24
CA ASP A 12 23.78 -6.65 29.82
C ASP A 12 22.75 -7.77 30.11
N VAL A 13 22.61 -8.74 29.20
CA VAL A 13 21.74 -9.91 29.38
C VAL A 13 22.21 -10.76 30.57
N MET A 14 23.52 -11.02 30.66
CA MET A 14 24.08 -11.76 31.78
C MET A 14 23.91 -11.05 33.13
N LEU A 15 24.04 -9.73 33.15
CA LEU A 15 23.80 -8.92 34.34
C LEU A 15 22.33 -9.02 34.80
N GLU A 16 21.39 -8.98 33.84
CA GLU A 16 19.95 -9.11 34.12
C GLU A 16 19.59 -10.51 34.66
N VAL A 17 20.26 -11.55 34.16
CA VAL A 17 20.03 -12.93 34.54
C VAL A 17 20.66 -13.26 35.91
N THR A 18 21.89 -12.79 36.17
CA THR A 18 22.67 -13.12 37.39
C THR A 18 22.47 -12.14 38.53
N GLY A 19 21.99 -10.92 38.21
CA GLY A 19 21.81 -9.84 39.20
C GLY A 19 23.13 -9.26 39.75
N GLN A 20 24.27 -9.61 39.16
CA GLN A 20 25.60 -9.18 39.65
C GLN A 20 26.22 -8.17 38.65
N ASN A 21 26.78 -7.11 39.20
CA ASN A 21 27.48 -6.11 38.42
C ASN A 21 28.93 -6.60 38.16
N VAL A 22 29.36 -6.56 36.92
CA VAL A 22 30.67 -7.05 36.43
C VAL A 22 31.87 -6.33 37.08
N ALA A 23 31.65 -5.30 37.89
CA ALA A 23 32.68 -4.46 38.49
C ALA A 23 33.24 -4.93 39.87
N ASP A 24 32.72 -5.99 40.43
CA ASP A 24 33.24 -6.49 41.72
C ASP A 24 34.39 -7.48 41.52
N GLU A 25 35.61 -6.97 41.47
CA GLU A 25 36.88 -7.70 41.37
C GLU A 25 37.24 -8.53 42.62
N GLY A 26 36.40 -9.39 43.13
CA GLY A 26 36.75 -10.07 44.37
C GLY A 26 36.33 -11.52 44.55
N ASP A 27 35.43 -12.02 43.74
CA ASP A 27 34.86 -13.36 43.87
C ASP A 27 35.18 -14.23 42.63
N PRO A 28 35.89 -15.34 42.75
CA PRO A 28 36.20 -16.23 41.64
C PRO A 28 34.98 -16.95 41.06
N ALA A 29 33.81 -16.73 41.60
CA ALA A 29 32.53 -17.22 41.06
C ALA A 29 31.81 -16.21 40.17
N VAL A 30 32.42 -15.08 39.89
CA VAL A 30 31.78 -14.05 39.03
C VAL A 30 31.92 -14.42 37.55
N TYR A 31 30.82 -14.63 36.91
CA TYR A 31 30.72 -14.99 35.49
C TYR A 31 30.86 -13.75 34.61
N ILE A 32 32.12 -13.30 34.44
CA ILE A 32 32.44 -12.15 33.61
C ILE A 32 32.65 -12.62 32.17
N LEU A 33 31.82 -12.14 31.26
CA LEU A 33 32.03 -12.31 29.81
C LEU A 33 33.23 -11.45 29.40
N GLN A 34 34.25 -12.04 28.72
CA GLN A 34 35.40 -11.29 28.25
C GLN A 34 35.05 -10.48 27.00
N GLU A 35 35.63 -9.29 26.85
CA GLU A 35 35.33 -8.36 25.73
C GLU A 35 35.59 -8.98 24.35
N ASP A 36 36.53 -9.91 24.24
CA ASP A 36 36.83 -10.66 23.02
C ASP A 36 35.93 -11.90 22.83
N LEU A 37 35.00 -12.15 23.75
CA LEU A 37 34.11 -13.32 23.78
C LEU A 37 34.84 -14.67 23.86
N SER A 38 36.09 -14.70 24.33
CA SER A 38 36.92 -15.93 24.37
C SER A 38 36.35 -17.01 25.31
N ASN A 39 35.65 -16.62 26.37
CA ASN A 39 35.03 -17.51 27.35
C ASN A 39 33.55 -17.82 27.11
N ILE A 40 33.02 -17.50 25.91
CA ILE A 40 31.59 -17.66 25.58
C ILE A 40 31.10 -19.11 25.72
N VAL A 41 31.97 -20.08 25.43
CA VAL A 41 31.65 -21.52 25.55
C VAL A 41 31.38 -21.91 26.99
N ASP A 42 32.21 -21.44 27.91
CA ASP A 42 32.09 -21.75 29.35
C ASP A 42 30.88 -21.02 29.96
N MET A 43 30.63 -19.79 29.52
CA MET A 43 29.41 -19.05 29.87
C MET A 43 28.18 -19.78 29.38
N GLY A 44 28.19 -20.30 28.14
CA GLY A 44 27.11 -21.11 27.61
C GLY A 44 26.79 -22.34 28.45
N LYS A 45 27.80 -23.09 28.88
CA LYS A 45 27.61 -24.23 29.78
C LYS A 45 26.90 -23.84 31.08
N LEU A 46 27.33 -22.77 31.72
CA LEU A 46 26.74 -22.27 32.96
C LEU A 46 25.25 -21.86 32.79
N VAL A 47 24.94 -21.21 31.73
CA VAL A 47 23.54 -20.83 31.41
C VAL A 47 22.69 -22.09 31.22
N PHE A 48 23.21 -23.12 30.54
CA PHE A 48 22.46 -24.34 30.26
C PHE A 48 22.37 -25.31 31.42
N ASP A 49 23.26 -25.24 32.39
CA ASP A 49 23.23 -26.07 33.62
C ASP A 49 22.10 -25.64 34.57
N ASN A 50 21.58 -24.42 34.45
CA ASN A 50 20.49 -23.90 35.26
C ASN A 50 19.30 -23.51 34.40
N GLN A 51 18.14 -24.20 34.56
CA GLN A 51 16.97 -23.98 33.75
C GLN A 51 16.39 -22.56 33.89
N ASN A 52 16.40 -22.00 35.11
CA ASN A 52 15.90 -20.63 35.33
C ASN A 52 16.80 -19.59 34.65
N TRP A 53 18.09 -19.79 34.63
CA TRP A 53 19.05 -18.93 33.95
C TRP A 53 18.88 -19.02 32.43
N LYS A 54 18.67 -20.23 31.93
CA LYS A 54 18.40 -20.45 30.51
C LYS A 54 17.16 -19.70 30.03
N ASP A 55 16.04 -19.82 30.74
CA ASP A 55 14.80 -19.17 30.41
C ASP A 55 14.91 -17.64 30.50
N ASN A 56 15.54 -17.12 31.54
CA ASN A 56 15.78 -15.68 31.70
C ASN A 56 16.75 -15.14 30.65
N TYR A 57 17.82 -15.89 30.35
CA TYR A 57 18.79 -15.51 29.31
C TYR A 57 18.12 -15.37 27.93
N VAL A 58 17.33 -16.36 27.53
CA VAL A 58 16.62 -16.32 26.25
C VAL A 58 15.66 -15.14 26.21
N LYS A 59 14.88 -14.92 27.27
CA LYS A 59 13.94 -13.80 27.36
C LYS A 59 14.64 -12.46 27.29
N ALA A 60 15.71 -12.24 28.07
CA ALA A 60 16.47 -11.00 28.09
C ALA A 60 17.17 -10.74 26.74
N MET A 61 17.74 -11.78 26.11
CA MET A 61 18.37 -11.68 24.80
C MET A 61 17.37 -11.26 23.72
N ILE A 62 16.16 -11.83 23.73
CA ILE A 62 15.11 -11.51 22.76
C ILE A 62 14.60 -10.09 22.97
N ASP A 63 14.35 -9.70 24.22
CA ASP A 63 13.91 -8.36 24.55
C ASP A 63 14.95 -7.30 24.12
N ARG A 64 16.23 -7.61 24.29
CA ARG A 64 17.33 -6.75 23.86
C ARG A 64 17.45 -6.65 22.34
N ILE A 65 17.38 -7.78 21.62
CA ILE A 65 17.35 -7.81 20.16
C ILE A 65 16.12 -7.04 19.66
N GLY A 66 14.96 -7.25 20.28
CA GLY A 66 13.75 -6.52 19.95
C GLY A 66 13.89 -5.02 20.12
N ARG A 67 14.51 -4.56 21.19
CA ARG A 67 14.76 -3.12 21.42
C ARG A 67 15.72 -2.53 20.40
N GLU A 68 16.79 -3.23 20.03
CA GLU A 68 17.73 -2.74 19.03
C GLU A 68 17.13 -2.69 17.63
N VAL A 69 16.36 -3.70 17.24
CA VAL A 69 15.61 -3.72 15.97
C VAL A 69 14.65 -2.53 15.88
N PHE A 70 14.05 -2.11 16.99
CA PHE A 70 13.10 -0.98 17.00
C PHE A 70 13.76 0.39 17.15
N VAL A 71 14.96 0.48 17.69
CA VAL A 71 15.72 1.72 17.83
C VAL A 71 16.47 2.08 16.54
N ASP A 72 16.97 1.08 15.82
CA ASP A 72 17.62 1.27 14.51
C ASP A 72 16.54 1.36 13.41
N ARG A 73 15.97 2.55 13.31
CA ARG A 73 14.86 2.87 12.41
C ARG A 73 15.32 3.19 10.98
N THR A 74 16.35 2.58 10.48
CA THR A 74 16.72 2.69 9.07
C THR A 74 15.70 1.91 8.24
N TYR A 75 14.64 2.61 7.88
CA TYR A 75 13.69 2.14 6.90
C TYR A 75 14.32 2.28 5.52
N GLU A 76 14.79 1.20 4.94
CA GLU A 76 15.39 1.15 3.61
C GLU A 76 14.46 0.48 2.58
N GLY A 77 13.15 0.50 2.80
CA GLY A 77 12.19 -0.04 1.87
C GLY A 77 12.08 0.77 0.58
N TYR A 78 11.33 0.24 -0.39
CA TYR A 78 11.04 0.93 -1.65
C TYR A 78 9.76 1.78 -1.60
N ALA A 79 8.98 1.67 -0.54
CA ALA A 79 7.73 2.40 -0.40
C ALA A 79 7.98 3.90 -0.15
N PRO A 80 7.09 4.77 -0.64
CA PRO A 80 7.19 6.21 -0.42
C PRO A 80 7.19 6.61 1.05
N ARG A 81 7.78 7.78 1.36
CA ARG A 81 7.92 8.31 2.72
C ARG A 81 6.61 8.84 3.30
N VAL A 82 5.63 7.97 3.40
CA VAL A 82 4.33 8.28 4.04
C VAL A 82 4.22 7.73 5.45
N LEU A 83 5.28 7.06 5.92
CA LEU A 83 5.38 6.59 7.29
C LEU A 83 5.57 7.76 8.25
N ARG A 84 4.76 7.81 9.31
CA ARG A 84 4.84 8.81 10.37
C ARG A 84 4.98 8.14 11.72
N ASP A 85 5.59 8.82 12.67
CA ASP A 85 5.60 8.37 14.05
C ASP A 85 4.18 8.49 14.63
N ALA A 86 3.72 7.39 15.25
CA ALA A 86 2.45 7.41 15.95
C ALA A 86 2.58 8.18 17.27
N TRP A 87 1.49 8.71 17.72
CA TRP A 87 1.39 9.32 19.02
C TRP A 87 1.40 8.22 20.09
N GLU A 88 2.12 8.47 21.14
CA GLU A 88 2.36 7.51 22.24
C GLU A 88 1.05 7.10 22.94
N TYR A 89 0.03 7.95 22.87
CA TYR A 89 -1.28 7.72 23.48
C TYR A 89 -2.40 8.10 22.51
N GLY A 90 -3.24 7.15 22.17
CA GLY A 90 -4.46 7.37 21.39
C GLY A 90 -4.58 6.43 20.20
N SER A 91 -5.77 5.90 19.98
CA SER A 91 -6.07 5.00 18.86
C SER A 91 -6.86 5.68 17.74
N ILE A 92 -7.21 6.95 17.91
CA ILE A 92 -8.04 7.70 16.97
C ILE A 92 -7.31 8.97 16.58
N MET A 93 -7.07 9.13 15.28
CA MET A 93 -6.57 10.38 14.74
C MET A 93 -7.76 11.26 14.34
N SER A 94 -7.73 12.54 14.73
CA SER A 94 -8.72 13.52 14.29
C SER A 94 -8.07 14.59 13.44
N LYS A 95 -8.72 14.94 12.32
CA LYS A 95 -8.37 16.13 11.52
C LYS A 95 -9.50 17.15 11.64
N THR A 96 -9.17 18.35 12.06
CA THR A 96 -10.10 19.46 12.18
C THR A 96 -9.79 20.48 11.10
N ARG A 97 -10.79 20.88 10.36
CA ARG A 97 -10.70 21.92 9.32
C ARG A 97 -11.65 23.03 9.62
N CYS A 98 -11.25 24.25 9.27
CA CYS A 98 -12.10 25.43 9.30
C CYS A 98 -12.30 25.91 7.86
N LYS A 99 -13.55 26.14 7.46
CA LYS A 99 -13.89 26.67 6.17
C LYS A 99 -13.32 28.08 6.00
N ILE A 100 -12.89 28.43 4.78
CA ILE A 100 -12.39 29.78 4.46
C ILE A 100 -13.54 30.76 4.60
N PHE A 101 -13.30 31.86 5.27
CA PHE A 101 -14.29 32.92 5.46
C PHE A 101 -14.45 33.75 4.19
N ASP A 102 -15.69 34.02 3.81
CA ASP A 102 -15.99 34.92 2.70
C ASP A 102 -15.76 36.38 3.12
N ALA A 103 -15.04 37.12 2.29
CA ALA A 103 -14.90 38.55 2.46
C ALA A 103 -16.18 39.28 2.06
N LYS A 104 -16.75 40.05 2.99
CA LYS A 104 -17.91 40.88 2.74
C LYS A 104 -17.47 42.32 2.44
N ALA A 105 -18.16 43.00 1.54
CA ALA A 105 -17.93 44.42 1.31
C ALA A 105 -18.19 45.21 2.59
N ASN A 106 -17.29 46.16 2.91
CA ASN A 106 -17.46 47.00 4.09
C ASN A 106 -18.61 48.00 3.83
N PRO A 107 -19.72 47.92 4.57
CA PRO A 107 -20.88 48.79 4.33
C PRO A 107 -20.62 50.28 4.61
N SER A 108 -19.54 50.61 5.34
CA SER A 108 -19.23 52.01 5.69
C SER A 108 -19.01 52.93 4.49
N TRP A 109 -18.58 52.38 3.33
CA TRP A 109 -18.36 53.15 2.10
C TRP A 109 -19.62 53.59 1.39
N ASN A 110 -20.74 52.94 1.63
CA ASN A 110 -22.01 53.19 0.98
C ASN A 110 -23.13 53.53 1.97
N LEU A 111 -22.77 53.83 3.23
CA LEU A 111 -23.74 54.13 4.27
C LEU A 111 -24.38 55.50 4.01
N GLN A 112 -25.71 55.55 3.88
CA GLN A 112 -26.49 56.75 3.68
C GLN A 112 -27.09 57.22 5.01
N ALA A 113 -27.41 58.52 5.10
CA ALA A 113 -28.05 59.11 6.29
C ALA A 113 -29.35 58.36 6.64
N GLY A 114 -29.46 57.87 7.87
CA GLY A 114 -30.60 57.07 8.36
C GLY A 114 -30.46 55.56 8.20
N GLN A 115 -29.38 55.07 7.60
CA GLN A 115 -29.08 53.63 7.55
C GLN A 115 -28.25 53.23 8.77
N THR A 116 -28.55 52.00 9.25
CA THR A 116 -27.78 51.38 10.34
C THR A 116 -27.24 50.04 9.91
N VAL A 117 -26.09 49.63 10.41
CA VAL A 117 -25.48 48.30 10.21
C VAL A 117 -25.59 47.54 11.53
N ASN A 118 -26.06 46.30 11.46
CA ASN A 118 -26.16 45.42 12.63
C ASN A 118 -24.75 45.03 13.11
N GLN A 119 -24.33 45.52 14.27
CA GLN A 119 -23.02 45.21 14.88
C GLN A 119 -23.05 43.95 15.75
N PHE A 120 -24.22 43.34 15.96
CA PHE A 120 -24.42 42.18 16.83
C PHE A 120 -24.64 40.86 16.05
N GLU A 121 -24.33 40.87 14.78
CA GLU A 121 -24.42 39.63 13.96
C GLU A 121 -23.29 38.70 14.33
N PHE A 122 -23.66 37.52 14.86
CA PHE A 122 -22.71 36.48 15.23
C PHE A 122 -22.42 35.58 14.01
N ASN A 123 -21.16 35.57 13.55
CA ASN A 123 -20.69 34.73 12.43
C ASN A 123 -19.71 33.69 12.98
N PRO A 124 -20.16 32.51 13.41
CA PRO A 124 -19.29 31.47 13.91
C PRO A 124 -18.43 30.88 12.79
N PRO A 125 -17.21 30.40 13.09
CA PRO A 125 -16.44 29.62 12.14
C PRO A 125 -17.16 28.29 11.84
N ASP A 126 -17.19 27.93 10.56
CA ASP A 126 -17.67 26.62 10.12
C ASP A 126 -16.50 25.62 10.23
N VAL A 127 -16.61 24.69 11.21
CA VAL A 127 -15.54 23.77 11.56
C VAL A 127 -16.03 22.34 11.36
N THR A 128 -15.30 21.59 10.53
CA THR A 128 -15.55 20.16 10.32
C THR A 128 -14.45 19.33 10.96
N GLN A 129 -14.81 18.17 11.50
CA GLN A 129 -13.87 17.24 12.11
C GLN A 129 -14.08 15.83 11.56
N LYS A 130 -13.01 15.23 11.05
CA LYS A 130 -12.99 13.83 10.60
C LYS A 130 -12.16 12.98 11.54
N PHE A 131 -12.65 11.76 11.83
CA PHE A 131 -11.98 10.80 12.70
C PHE A 131 -11.53 9.59 11.88
N TYR A 132 -10.27 9.18 12.09
CA TYR A 132 -9.67 8.00 11.47
C TYR A 132 -9.29 7.02 12.57
N ASN A 133 -9.86 5.82 12.53
CA ASN A 133 -9.65 4.77 13.53
C ASN A 133 -9.22 3.43 12.91
N SER A 134 -8.79 3.45 11.66
CA SER A 134 -8.33 2.24 10.98
C SER A 134 -7.02 1.74 11.58
N LYS A 135 -7.04 0.53 12.12
CA LYS A 135 -5.91 -0.08 12.80
C LYS A 135 -5.68 -1.50 12.27
N THR A 136 -4.42 -1.87 12.10
CA THR A 136 -4.02 -3.23 11.75
C THR A 136 -3.00 -3.72 12.77
N ALA A 137 -3.30 -4.84 13.44
CA ALA A 137 -2.37 -5.54 14.29
C ALA A 137 -1.79 -6.73 13.53
N TRP A 138 -0.47 -6.87 13.55
CA TRP A 138 0.23 -7.98 12.92
C TRP A 138 1.39 -8.46 13.78
N GLN A 139 1.85 -9.66 13.52
CA GLN A 139 2.95 -10.24 14.28
C GLN A 139 3.91 -11.00 13.35
N ILE A 140 5.16 -11.05 13.76
CA ILE A 140 6.20 -11.89 13.16
C ILE A 140 6.55 -12.93 14.19
N ASP A 141 6.43 -14.21 13.80
CA ASP A 141 6.76 -15.34 14.64
C ASP A 141 8.21 -15.77 14.36
N CYS A 142 9.00 -15.87 15.41
CA CYS A 142 10.36 -16.39 15.34
C CYS A 142 10.55 -17.42 16.44
N SER A 143 10.88 -18.65 16.06
CA SER A 143 11.13 -19.74 17.02
C SER A 143 12.55 -20.25 16.86
N PHE A 144 13.17 -20.62 17.96
CA PHE A 144 14.46 -21.32 17.95
C PHE A 144 14.52 -22.38 19.03
N THR A 145 15.24 -23.45 18.72
CA THR A 145 15.35 -24.61 19.58
C THR A 145 16.54 -24.49 20.54
N ASP A 146 16.49 -25.24 21.65
CA ASP A 146 17.61 -25.37 22.58
C ASP A 146 18.91 -25.80 21.88
N VAL A 147 18.81 -26.67 20.88
CA VAL A 147 19.97 -27.15 20.10
C VAL A 147 20.61 -25.99 19.32
N GLN A 148 19.81 -25.19 18.63
CA GLN A 148 20.34 -24.02 17.90
C GLN A 148 20.99 -23.01 18.82
N LEU A 149 20.40 -22.77 20.00
CA LEU A 149 20.98 -21.88 20.99
C LEU A 149 22.32 -22.44 21.53
N ARG A 150 22.39 -23.73 21.85
CA ARG A 150 23.65 -24.39 22.30
C ARG A 150 24.73 -24.31 21.23
N GLU A 151 24.39 -24.56 19.97
CA GLU A 151 25.32 -24.46 18.84
C GLU A 151 25.87 -23.03 18.67
N SER A 152 25.12 -22.00 19.01
CA SER A 152 25.56 -20.60 18.95
C SER A 152 26.67 -20.29 19.97
N PHE A 153 26.74 -21.00 21.10
CA PHE A 153 27.78 -20.83 22.11
C PHE A 153 29.10 -21.55 21.78
N THR A 154 29.21 -22.19 20.62
CA THR A 154 30.47 -22.90 20.25
C THR A 154 31.64 -21.96 19.95
N SER A 155 31.35 -20.73 19.51
CA SER A 155 32.38 -19.70 19.31
C SER A 155 31.71 -18.30 19.19
N ALA A 156 32.51 -17.25 19.42
CA ALA A 156 32.07 -15.85 19.21
C ALA A 156 31.54 -15.62 17.79
N ALA A 157 32.16 -16.24 16.79
CA ALA A 157 31.69 -16.12 15.38
C ALA A 157 30.35 -16.82 15.15
N ALA A 158 30.07 -17.94 15.83
CA ALA A 158 28.79 -18.64 15.73
C ALA A 158 27.66 -17.83 16.41
N MET A 159 27.94 -17.27 17.60
CA MET A 159 27.00 -16.39 18.29
C MET A 159 26.69 -15.14 17.49
N ASN A 160 27.71 -14.47 16.93
CA ASN A 160 27.50 -13.29 16.08
C ASN A 160 26.59 -13.62 14.88
N ARG A 161 26.84 -14.73 14.19
CA ARG A 161 26.01 -15.16 13.06
C ARG A 161 24.57 -15.44 13.50
N PHE A 162 24.37 -16.07 14.65
CA PHE A 162 23.04 -16.39 15.16
C PHE A 162 22.23 -15.11 15.45
N ILE A 163 22.81 -14.18 16.20
CA ILE A 163 22.16 -12.90 16.54
C ILE A 163 21.87 -12.08 15.28
N SER A 164 22.89 -11.90 14.40
CA SER A 164 22.72 -11.14 13.16
C SER A 164 21.70 -11.76 12.20
N MET A 165 21.60 -13.08 12.17
CA MET A 165 20.58 -13.77 11.35
C MET A 165 19.17 -13.47 11.85
N ILE A 166 18.94 -13.51 13.16
CA ILE A 166 17.63 -13.20 13.74
C ILE A 166 17.27 -11.72 13.47
N GLU A 167 18.18 -10.81 13.79
CA GLU A 167 18.04 -9.37 13.61
C GLU A 167 17.69 -9.02 12.14
N ASN A 168 18.51 -9.49 11.21
CA ASN A 168 18.30 -9.24 9.78
C ASN A 168 16.96 -9.80 9.28
N ARG A 169 16.59 -10.98 9.76
CA ARG A 169 15.31 -11.62 9.36
C ARG A 169 14.11 -10.83 9.86
N ILE A 170 14.14 -10.39 11.11
CA ILE A 170 13.07 -9.59 11.70
C ILE A 170 12.99 -8.23 11.01
N ASN A 171 14.12 -7.54 10.84
CA ASN A 171 14.19 -6.25 10.14
C ASN A 171 13.62 -6.34 8.71
N THR A 172 14.09 -7.32 7.95
CA THR A 172 13.61 -7.54 6.58
C THR A 172 12.09 -7.78 6.55
N SER A 173 11.59 -8.64 7.44
CA SER A 173 10.17 -8.93 7.49
C SER A 173 9.35 -7.70 7.88
N MET A 174 9.80 -6.92 8.87
CA MET A 174 9.13 -5.68 9.27
C MET A 174 9.09 -4.66 8.14
N THR A 175 10.20 -4.45 7.44
CA THR A 175 10.28 -3.55 6.30
C THR A 175 9.29 -3.94 5.21
N ILE A 176 9.25 -5.22 4.84
CA ILE A 176 8.32 -5.74 3.83
C ILE A 176 6.86 -5.50 4.22
N TYR A 177 6.49 -5.73 5.48
CA TYR A 177 5.12 -5.51 5.94
C TYR A 177 4.72 -4.04 5.95
N ILE A 178 5.61 -3.16 6.39
CA ILE A 178 5.38 -1.72 6.38
C ILE A 178 5.26 -1.20 4.94
N ASP A 179 6.15 -1.62 4.04
CA ASP A 179 6.06 -1.31 2.61
C ASP A 179 4.73 -1.76 2.01
N SER A 180 4.33 -2.99 2.30
CA SER A 180 3.06 -3.52 1.83
C SER A 180 1.87 -2.69 2.33
N LEU A 181 1.88 -2.25 3.60
CA LEU A 181 0.82 -1.43 4.15
C LEU A 181 0.78 -0.03 3.52
N ILE A 182 1.95 0.59 3.32
CA ILE A 182 2.06 1.89 2.65
C ILE A 182 1.50 1.79 1.21
N MET A 183 1.95 0.80 0.45
CA MET A 183 1.49 0.62 -0.93
C MET A 183 -0.01 0.32 -1.00
N ARG A 184 -0.55 -0.48 -0.08
CA ARG A 184 -2.00 -0.71 0.02
C ARG A 184 -2.76 0.58 0.33
N THR A 185 -2.24 1.41 1.21
CA THR A 185 -2.86 2.69 1.57
C THR A 185 -2.90 3.64 0.37
N ILE A 186 -1.80 3.74 -0.38
CA ILE A 186 -1.73 4.53 -1.62
C ILE A 186 -2.69 3.96 -2.68
N ASN A 187 -2.69 2.63 -2.88
CA ASN A 187 -3.56 2.00 -3.89
C ASN A 187 -5.05 2.17 -3.56
N ASN A 188 -5.43 2.06 -2.28
CA ASN A 188 -6.79 2.33 -1.84
C ASN A 188 -7.17 3.79 -2.09
N PHE A 189 -6.29 4.73 -1.80
CA PHE A 189 -6.50 6.14 -2.06
C PHE A 189 -6.68 6.41 -3.57
N MET A 190 -5.80 5.84 -4.41
CA MET A 190 -5.93 5.94 -5.86
C MET A 190 -7.24 5.33 -6.37
N ALA A 191 -7.64 4.17 -5.85
CA ALA A 191 -8.87 3.51 -6.27
C ALA A 191 -10.12 4.35 -5.99
N GLU A 192 -10.21 4.98 -4.81
CA GLU A 192 -11.33 5.88 -4.46
C GLU A 192 -11.35 7.12 -5.37
N LYS A 193 -10.20 7.72 -5.67
CA LYS A 193 -10.09 8.86 -6.59
C LYS A 193 -10.48 8.48 -8.02
N LEU A 194 -10.06 7.30 -8.48
CA LEU A 194 -10.42 6.77 -9.81
C LEU A 194 -11.92 6.49 -9.90
N TYR A 195 -12.53 5.94 -8.86
CA TYR A 195 -13.97 5.69 -8.79
C TYR A 195 -14.78 6.98 -8.86
N ALA A 196 -14.37 7.98 -8.10
CA ALA A 196 -15.01 9.29 -8.09
C ALA A 196 -14.73 10.11 -9.35
N ASN A 197 -13.84 9.65 -10.24
CA ASN A 197 -13.39 10.37 -11.43
C ASN A 197 -12.91 11.80 -11.12
N ASN A 198 -12.15 11.96 -10.03
CA ASN A 198 -11.65 13.25 -9.55
C ASN A 198 -10.12 13.27 -9.53
N GLY A 199 -9.54 14.35 -10.08
CA GLY A 199 -8.08 14.52 -10.11
C GLY A 199 -7.36 13.49 -11.00
N ILE A 200 -7.96 13.05 -12.09
CA ILE A 200 -7.34 12.15 -13.06
C ILE A 200 -6.85 12.94 -14.26
N VAL A 201 -5.59 12.76 -14.62
CA VAL A 201 -4.96 13.39 -15.79
C VAL A 201 -4.48 12.31 -16.74
N ASP A 202 -5.12 12.23 -17.91
CA ASP A 202 -4.65 11.40 -19.02
C ASP A 202 -3.58 12.15 -19.79
N VAL A 203 -2.32 11.95 -19.37
CA VAL A 203 -1.17 12.66 -19.96
C VAL A 203 -0.97 12.30 -21.41
N LEU A 204 -1.29 11.07 -21.81
CA LEU A 204 -1.14 10.63 -23.21
C LEU A 204 -2.16 11.30 -24.13
N ALA A 205 -3.43 11.36 -23.68
CA ALA A 205 -4.47 12.04 -24.44
C ALA A 205 -4.20 13.55 -24.57
N GLU A 206 -3.78 14.20 -23.48
CA GLU A 206 -3.40 15.62 -23.49
C GLU A 206 -2.19 15.86 -24.40
N PHE A 207 -1.16 15.01 -24.33
CA PHE A 207 0.02 15.09 -25.20
C PHE A 207 -0.38 14.95 -26.67
N ASN A 208 -1.11 13.90 -27.02
CA ASN A 208 -1.54 13.66 -28.39
C ASN A 208 -2.38 14.82 -28.95
N ALA A 209 -3.29 15.38 -28.14
CA ALA A 209 -4.06 16.55 -28.54
C ALA A 209 -3.22 17.81 -28.72
N THR A 210 -2.25 18.05 -27.81
CA THR A 210 -1.42 19.27 -27.83
C THR A 210 -0.36 19.24 -28.93
N GLN A 211 0.24 18.08 -29.19
CA GLN A 211 1.33 17.91 -30.17
C GLN A 211 0.80 17.43 -31.56
N ALA A 212 -0.52 17.31 -31.74
CA ALA A 212 -1.13 16.73 -32.92
C ALA A 212 -0.52 15.36 -33.29
N SER A 213 -0.22 14.55 -32.29
CA SER A 213 0.37 13.21 -32.40
C SER A 213 -0.68 12.12 -32.12
N SER A 214 -0.31 10.86 -32.35
CA SER A 214 -1.18 9.71 -32.13
C SER A 214 -0.41 8.52 -31.58
N ILE A 215 0.58 8.79 -30.70
CA ILE A 215 1.38 7.72 -30.10
C ILE A 215 0.55 6.88 -29.14
N THR A 216 0.86 5.59 -29.09
CA THR A 216 0.27 4.64 -28.16
C THR A 216 0.94 4.70 -26.77
N ALA A 217 0.35 4.04 -25.78
CA ALA A 217 0.93 3.95 -24.43
C ALA A 217 2.31 3.29 -24.42
N ASP A 218 2.52 2.28 -25.26
CA ASP A 218 3.80 1.58 -25.38
C ASP A 218 4.88 2.45 -26.04
N GLU A 219 4.52 3.22 -27.05
CA GLU A 219 5.39 4.18 -27.70
C GLU A 219 5.75 5.36 -26.80
N ALA A 220 4.85 5.78 -25.92
CA ALA A 220 5.06 6.87 -24.97
C ALA A 220 6.25 6.58 -24.03
N VAL A 221 6.44 5.32 -23.63
CA VAL A 221 7.56 4.90 -22.74
C VAL A 221 8.94 5.19 -23.34
N SER A 222 9.06 5.24 -24.68
CA SER A 222 10.31 5.52 -25.38
C SER A 222 10.35 6.90 -26.07
N ASN A 223 9.33 7.72 -25.89
CA ASN A 223 9.20 9.00 -26.58
C ASN A 223 9.73 10.17 -25.75
N LYS A 224 10.79 10.82 -26.22
CA LYS A 224 11.46 11.96 -25.57
C LYS A 224 10.52 13.15 -25.35
N GLU A 225 9.73 13.50 -26.33
CA GLU A 225 8.84 14.67 -26.27
C GLU A 225 7.68 14.42 -25.27
N PHE A 226 7.26 13.15 -25.15
CA PHE A 226 6.29 12.77 -24.12
C PHE A 226 6.86 13.00 -22.70
N TYR A 227 8.12 12.65 -22.45
CA TYR A 227 8.73 12.89 -21.12
C TYR A 227 8.88 14.38 -20.81
N ARG A 228 9.19 15.22 -21.82
CA ARG A 228 9.20 16.67 -21.65
C ARG A 228 7.81 17.21 -21.31
N TYR A 229 6.80 16.71 -21.98
CA TYR A 229 5.42 17.08 -21.68
C TYR A 229 4.99 16.63 -20.28
N LEU A 230 5.33 15.41 -19.87
CA LEU A 230 5.06 14.90 -18.53
C LEU A 230 5.70 15.78 -17.45
N ALA A 231 6.97 16.16 -17.64
CA ALA A 231 7.67 17.07 -16.72
C ALA A 231 6.97 18.44 -16.63
N TYR A 232 6.64 19.03 -17.76
CA TYR A 232 5.88 20.29 -17.82
C TYR A 232 4.52 20.17 -17.11
N ARG A 233 3.80 19.10 -17.37
CA ARG A 233 2.44 18.91 -16.84
C ARG A 233 2.46 18.72 -15.31
N THR A 234 3.42 17.97 -14.79
CA THR A 234 3.57 17.76 -13.35
C THR A 234 3.97 19.03 -12.61
N ASP A 235 4.91 19.81 -13.14
CA ASP A 235 5.29 21.10 -12.54
C ASP A 235 4.12 22.11 -12.54
N LEU A 236 3.36 22.15 -13.64
CA LEU A 236 2.16 22.98 -13.74
C LEU A 236 1.11 22.61 -12.67
N ASP A 237 0.94 21.31 -12.39
CA ASP A 237 -0.04 20.85 -11.40
C ASP A 237 0.43 21.14 -9.96
N ILE A 238 1.73 21.04 -9.69
CA ILE A 238 2.30 21.48 -8.41
C ILE A 238 2.02 22.98 -8.17
N GLU A 239 2.18 23.81 -9.20
CA GLU A 239 1.84 25.23 -9.08
C GLU A 239 0.32 25.46 -8.92
N ARG A 240 -0.52 24.67 -9.58
CA ARG A 240 -1.98 24.72 -9.41
C ARG A 240 -2.45 24.31 -8.02
N PHE A 241 -1.75 23.39 -7.36
CA PHE A 241 -2.06 22.97 -6.00
C PHE A 241 -1.91 24.09 -4.97
N ARG A 242 -1.08 25.10 -5.26
CA ARG A 242 -0.87 26.25 -4.38
C ARG A 242 -2.07 27.19 -4.33
N ALA A 243 -2.93 27.15 -5.34
CA ALA A 243 -4.14 27.95 -5.38
C ALA A 243 -5.29 27.22 -4.67
N PRO A 244 -6.06 27.92 -3.80
CA PRO A 244 -7.25 27.33 -3.19
C PRO A 244 -8.23 26.83 -4.27
N SER A 245 -8.54 25.54 -4.22
CA SER A 245 -9.39 24.89 -5.23
C SER A 245 -10.13 23.68 -4.62
N ALA A 246 -11.29 23.36 -5.16
CA ALA A 246 -12.03 22.13 -4.90
C ALA A 246 -11.91 21.11 -6.06
N ASN A 247 -11.05 21.37 -7.06
CA ASN A 247 -10.97 20.54 -8.26
C ASN A 247 -10.19 19.23 -8.06
N PHE A 248 -9.33 19.20 -7.06
CA PHE A 248 -8.38 18.08 -6.84
C PHE A 248 -8.67 17.28 -5.59
N ASN A 249 -9.77 17.59 -4.90
CA ASN A 249 -10.20 16.91 -3.68
C ASN A 249 -11.61 16.35 -3.82
N ILE A 250 -11.99 15.45 -2.92
CA ILE A 250 -13.33 14.93 -2.78
C ILE A 250 -13.76 15.26 -1.36
N ASP A 251 -14.49 16.34 -1.20
CA ASP A 251 -15.03 16.77 0.08
C ASP A 251 -16.52 17.01 -0.04
N ASP A 252 -17.31 16.34 0.81
CA ASP A 252 -18.76 16.45 0.83
C ASP A 252 -19.22 17.87 1.22
N ASP A 253 -18.38 18.58 1.98
CA ASP A 253 -18.63 19.96 2.41
C ASP A 253 -18.17 21.02 1.42
N ALA A 254 -17.65 20.62 0.25
CA ALA A 254 -17.12 21.48 -0.82
C ALA A 254 -16.08 22.50 -0.32
N ASN A 255 -15.25 22.11 0.63
CA ASN A 255 -14.19 22.96 1.13
C ASN A 255 -13.10 23.13 0.08
N VAL A 256 -12.61 24.37 -0.05
CA VAL A 256 -11.43 24.67 -0.88
C VAL A 256 -10.18 24.36 -0.08
N THR A 257 -9.27 23.60 -0.69
CA THR A 257 -7.95 23.30 -0.10
C THR A 257 -6.83 23.81 -1.00
N PHE A 258 -5.67 24.05 -0.43
CA PHE A 258 -4.45 24.37 -1.15
C PHE A 258 -3.29 23.59 -0.56
N THR A 259 -2.31 23.27 -1.39
CA THR A 259 -1.13 22.50 -0.98
C THR A 259 0.12 23.33 -1.28
N PRO A 260 0.86 23.81 -0.26
CA PRO A 260 2.16 24.42 -0.46
C PRO A 260 3.14 23.46 -1.15
N ARG A 261 4.09 23.98 -1.92
CA ARG A 261 5.03 23.16 -2.70
C ARG A 261 5.80 22.15 -1.86
N GLU A 262 6.18 22.53 -0.64
CA GLU A 262 6.88 21.65 0.31
C GLU A 262 6.02 20.49 0.88
N TYR A 263 4.70 20.57 0.73
CA TYR A 263 3.75 19.52 1.13
C TYR A 263 3.29 18.66 -0.06
N ALA A 264 3.60 19.09 -1.27
CA ALA A 264 3.31 18.33 -2.47
C ALA A 264 4.26 17.12 -2.57
N HIS A 265 3.70 15.92 -2.54
CA HIS A 265 4.44 14.67 -2.61
C HIS A 265 4.15 13.98 -3.94
N PHE A 266 5.19 13.75 -4.73
CA PHE A 266 5.06 13.11 -6.03
C PHE A 266 5.70 11.73 -6.02
N VAL A 267 4.91 10.71 -6.34
CA VAL A 267 5.36 9.32 -6.48
C VAL A 267 5.20 8.88 -7.92
N LEU A 268 6.28 8.42 -8.51
CA LEU A 268 6.37 8.05 -9.91
C LEU A 268 6.76 6.57 -10.07
N LEU A 269 6.18 5.89 -11.05
CA LEU A 269 6.59 4.53 -11.39
C LEU A 269 8.02 4.55 -11.92
N SER A 270 8.89 3.65 -11.43
CA SER A 270 10.32 3.66 -11.70
C SER A 270 10.68 3.55 -13.20
N ASN A 271 9.82 2.92 -14.00
CA ASN A 271 9.97 2.87 -15.44
C ASN A 271 9.94 4.28 -16.06
N PHE A 272 8.97 5.10 -15.66
CA PHE A 272 8.86 6.49 -16.12
C PHE A 272 9.92 7.39 -15.51
N ALA A 273 10.26 7.19 -14.24
CA ALA A 273 11.34 7.92 -13.59
C ALA A 273 12.69 7.71 -14.28
N SER A 274 12.99 6.48 -14.67
CA SER A 274 14.21 6.14 -15.41
C SER A 274 14.22 6.77 -16.81
N GLY A 275 13.08 6.72 -17.51
CA GLY A 275 12.91 7.37 -18.81
C GLY A 275 13.10 8.89 -18.71
N MET A 276 12.52 9.53 -17.71
CA MET A 276 12.73 10.97 -17.49
C MET A 276 14.21 11.31 -17.26
N LYS A 277 14.92 10.56 -16.43
CA LYS A 277 16.36 10.78 -16.22
C LYS A 277 17.16 10.66 -17.51
N VAL A 278 16.88 9.65 -18.33
CA VAL A 278 17.62 9.42 -19.59
C VAL A 278 17.28 10.47 -20.65
N TYR A 279 15.99 10.74 -20.87
CA TYR A 279 15.56 11.59 -21.98
C TYR A 279 15.61 13.08 -21.70
N LEU A 280 15.49 13.49 -20.42
CA LEU A 280 15.62 14.91 -20.05
C LEU A 280 17.08 15.34 -19.89
N GLN A 281 17.98 14.45 -19.43
CA GLN A 281 19.40 14.76 -19.25
C GLN A 281 20.19 14.74 -20.57
N SER A 282 19.76 14.00 -21.59
CA SER A 282 20.55 13.81 -22.81
C SER A 282 20.67 15.04 -23.72
N ASP A 283 19.90 16.11 -23.50
CA ASP A 283 19.79 17.24 -24.42
C ASP A 283 20.34 18.57 -23.86
N THR A 284 20.74 18.62 -22.64
CA THR A 284 21.17 19.87 -22.01
C THR A 284 22.57 19.77 -21.44
N PHE A 285 23.50 20.49 -22.08
CA PHE A 285 24.79 20.87 -21.51
C PHE A 285 24.64 21.81 -20.30
N HIS A 286 23.39 22.07 -19.85
CA HIS A 286 23.06 22.90 -18.71
C HIS A 286 22.19 22.11 -17.73
N ASP A 287 22.80 21.56 -16.71
CA ASP A 287 22.23 20.72 -15.65
C ASP A 287 21.05 21.35 -14.85
N ASN A 288 20.70 22.61 -15.10
CA ASN A 288 19.79 23.39 -14.23
C ASN A 288 18.46 23.78 -14.89
N LEU A 289 18.14 23.36 -16.11
CA LEU A 289 16.98 23.87 -16.83
C LEU A 289 15.69 23.06 -16.67
N VAL A 290 15.74 21.81 -16.18
CA VAL A 290 14.56 20.98 -15.89
C VAL A 290 14.81 20.18 -14.63
N THR A 291 14.73 20.82 -13.49
CA THR A 291 14.61 20.12 -12.21
C THR A 291 13.15 19.82 -11.98
N LEU A 292 12.76 18.55 -12.17
CA LEU A 292 11.55 18.07 -11.49
C LEU A 292 11.75 18.27 -9.99
N GLY A 293 10.69 18.74 -9.30
CA GLY A 293 10.65 18.71 -7.86
C GLY A 293 11.00 17.32 -7.32
N ASP A 294 11.35 17.21 -6.05
CA ASP A 294 11.60 15.93 -5.39
C ASP A 294 10.47 14.95 -5.69
N PHE A 295 10.81 13.83 -6.30
CA PHE A 295 9.89 12.74 -6.54
C PHE A 295 10.45 11.44 -6.01
N GLU A 296 9.57 10.60 -5.51
CA GLU A 296 9.92 9.26 -5.08
C GLU A 296 9.53 8.24 -6.15
N THR A 297 10.20 7.11 -6.16
CA THR A 297 9.99 6.10 -7.19
C THR A 297 9.54 4.80 -6.57
N VAL A 298 8.54 4.17 -7.20
CA VAL A 298 8.09 2.83 -6.85
C VAL A 298 8.31 1.89 -8.04
N PRO A 299 8.80 0.67 -7.82
CA PRO A 299 9.01 -0.29 -8.90
C PRO A 299 7.69 -0.78 -9.50
N PHE A 300 6.67 -0.98 -8.67
CA PHE A 300 5.35 -1.47 -9.03
C PHE A 300 4.31 -0.94 -8.06
N TRP A 301 3.04 -0.82 -8.49
CA TRP A 301 1.96 -0.34 -7.63
C TRP A 301 1.42 -1.42 -6.69
N GLN A 302 1.28 -2.65 -7.15
CA GLN A 302 0.66 -3.71 -6.39
C GLN A 302 1.40 -5.04 -6.52
N ALA A 303 1.56 -5.76 -5.39
CA ALA A 303 2.04 -7.13 -5.37
C ALA A 303 0.92 -8.11 -5.77
N GLN A 304 1.29 -9.18 -6.45
CA GLN A 304 0.39 -10.29 -6.78
C GLN A 304 0.60 -11.46 -5.80
N GLY A 305 -0.51 -12.03 -5.31
CA GLY A 305 -0.51 -13.24 -4.47
C GLY A 305 -0.32 -12.98 -2.98
N ASP A 306 -0.37 -14.06 -2.19
CA ASP A 306 -0.37 -14.02 -0.73
C ASP A 306 1.02 -13.86 -0.10
N ALA A 307 2.07 -14.03 -0.88
CA ALA A 307 3.45 -13.99 -0.40
C ALA A 307 4.23 -12.91 -1.14
N TYR A 308 4.37 -11.71 -0.56
CA TYR A 308 5.39 -10.68 -0.88
C TYR A 308 5.94 -10.64 -2.33
N GLN A 309 5.19 -11.13 -3.30
CA GLN A 309 5.59 -11.07 -4.69
C GLN A 309 5.38 -9.66 -5.19
N LEU A 310 6.45 -9.03 -5.63
CA LEU A 310 6.38 -7.76 -6.29
C LEU A 310 5.51 -7.90 -7.55
N ALA A 311 4.60 -6.97 -7.74
CA ALA A 311 3.79 -6.94 -8.95
C ALA A 311 4.70 -6.77 -10.17
N THR A 312 4.39 -7.46 -11.23
CA THR A 312 5.10 -7.36 -12.50
C THR A 312 4.48 -6.30 -13.43
N THR A 313 3.37 -5.68 -13.01
CA THR A 313 2.59 -4.75 -13.81
C THR A 313 2.34 -3.42 -13.08
N SER A 314 2.20 -2.34 -13.83
CA SER A 314 1.80 -1.01 -13.35
C SER A 314 0.28 -0.90 -13.08
N ARG A 315 -0.35 -1.99 -12.75
CA ARG A 315 -1.78 -2.13 -12.52
C ARG A 315 -2.11 -2.10 -11.04
N ILE A 316 -3.26 -1.52 -10.70
CA ILE A 316 -3.92 -1.73 -9.42
C ILE A 316 -5.20 -2.57 -9.60
N ASP A 317 -5.50 -3.39 -8.60
CA ASP A 317 -6.71 -4.21 -8.51
C ASP A 317 -7.19 -4.13 -7.05
N VAL A 318 -8.10 -3.21 -6.79
CA VAL A 318 -8.47 -2.81 -5.43
C VAL A 318 -9.96 -2.83 -5.27
N LYS A 319 -10.45 -3.55 -4.27
CA LYS A 319 -11.83 -3.48 -3.81
C LYS A 319 -11.99 -2.21 -2.98
N LEU A 320 -12.98 -1.38 -3.34
CA LEU A 320 -13.21 -0.10 -2.67
C LEU A 320 -13.57 -0.27 -1.19
N ALA A 321 -13.05 0.61 -0.36
CA ALA A 321 -13.41 0.67 1.05
C ALA A 321 -14.76 1.36 1.25
N SER A 322 -15.09 2.36 0.43
CA SER A 322 -16.36 3.08 0.44
C SER A 322 -17.53 2.24 -0.09
N ASP A 323 -17.24 1.35 -1.04
CA ASP A 323 -18.24 0.48 -1.67
C ASP A 323 -17.69 -0.92 -1.92
N ASN A 324 -17.95 -1.82 -0.99
CA ASN A 324 -17.50 -3.21 -1.04
C ASN A 324 -18.01 -4.03 -2.24
N THR A 325 -18.87 -3.48 -3.08
CA THR A 325 -19.40 -4.16 -4.28
C THR A 325 -18.56 -3.88 -5.52
N HIS A 326 -17.79 -2.79 -5.52
CA HIS A 326 -16.97 -2.37 -6.66
C HIS A 326 -15.50 -2.70 -6.47
N THR A 327 -14.86 -3.11 -7.55
CA THR A 327 -13.41 -3.33 -7.63
C THR A 327 -12.84 -2.48 -8.75
N ILE A 328 -11.82 -1.70 -8.45
CA ILE A 328 -11.12 -0.86 -9.43
C ILE A 328 -9.93 -1.61 -9.99
N ASN A 329 -10.00 -1.89 -11.28
CA ASN A 329 -8.93 -2.46 -12.08
C ASN A 329 -8.41 -1.38 -13.03
N ARG A 330 -7.18 -0.92 -12.83
CA ARG A 330 -6.60 0.13 -13.66
C ARG A 330 -5.16 -0.19 -14.04
N ASN A 331 -4.88 -0.17 -15.35
CA ASN A 331 -3.54 -0.25 -15.93
C ASN A 331 -2.98 1.15 -16.20
N TYR A 332 -1.70 1.22 -16.52
CA TYR A 332 -1.00 2.40 -17.01
C TYR A 332 -1.09 3.62 -16.08
N ILE A 333 -1.02 3.38 -14.76
CA ILE A 333 -0.84 4.48 -13.81
C ILE A 333 0.65 4.86 -13.81
N ILE A 334 0.95 6.10 -14.20
CA ILE A 334 2.31 6.63 -14.25
C ILE A 334 2.77 7.05 -12.87
N GLY A 335 1.92 7.79 -12.14
CA GLY A 335 2.27 8.38 -10.87
C GLY A 335 1.08 9.01 -10.17
N ILE A 336 1.33 9.44 -8.94
CA ILE A 336 0.38 10.18 -8.13
C ILE A 336 1.08 11.37 -7.50
N LEU A 337 0.47 12.54 -7.61
CA LEU A 337 0.81 13.75 -6.88
C LEU A 337 -0.25 13.98 -5.82
N PHE A 338 0.14 14.10 -4.56
CA PHE A 338 -0.81 14.28 -3.46
C PHE A 338 -0.26 15.19 -2.36
N ASP A 339 -1.15 15.76 -1.57
CA ASP A 339 -0.78 16.48 -0.36
C ASP A 339 -0.23 15.50 0.67
N ARG A 340 0.89 15.85 1.32
CA ARG A 340 1.51 15.03 2.36
C ARG A 340 0.52 14.61 3.46
N ASP A 341 -0.53 15.40 3.69
CA ASP A 341 -1.55 15.11 4.69
C ASP A 341 -2.76 14.33 4.14
N ALA A 342 -2.74 13.96 2.86
CA ALA A 342 -3.82 13.18 2.24
C ALA A 342 -3.86 11.72 2.73
N LEU A 343 -2.71 11.13 2.98
CA LEU A 343 -2.62 9.76 3.43
C LEU A 343 -1.42 9.54 4.35
N GLY A 344 -1.46 8.50 5.16
CA GLY A 344 -0.34 8.16 6.03
C GLY A 344 -0.53 6.81 6.71
N VAL A 345 0.61 6.24 7.08
CA VAL A 345 0.75 5.05 7.92
C VAL A 345 1.47 5.45 9.19
N LEU A 346 0.93 5.07 10.34
CA LEU A 346 1.45 5.41 11.65
C LEU A 346 1.89 4.12 12.36
N ASN A 347 3.12 4.11 12.86
CA ASN A 347 3.57 3.07 13.77
C ASN A 347 3.08 3.37 15.18
N ASP A 348 2.23 2.50 15.71
CA ASP A 348 1.56 2.73 16.99
C ASP A 348 2.35 2.07 18.14
N ASN A 349 2.15 0.80 18.38
CA ASN A 349 2.73 0.09 19.50
C ASN A 349 3.52 -1.14 19.04
N ARG A 350 4.72 -1.32 19.60
CA ARG A 350 5.58 -2.47 19.33
C ARG A 350 5.86 -3.21 20.62
N ARG A 351 5.65 -4.52 20.61
CA ARG A 351 5.86 -5.38 21.76
C ARG A 351 6.33 -6.77 21.37
N VAL A 352 7.13 -7.37 22.22
CA VAL A 352 7.61 -8.75 22.07
C VAL A 352 7.07 -9.58 23.21
N THR A 353 6.58 -10.76 22.91
CA THR A 353 6.17 -11.76 23.91
C THR A 353 6.84 -13.08 23.61
N THR A 354 7.31 -13.76 24.67
CA THR A 354 8.05 -15.02 24.56
C THR A 354 7.33 -16.10 25.35
N SER A 355 7.32 -17.32 24.80
CA SER A 355 6.83 -18.51 25.50
C SER A 355 7.73 -19.71 25.21
N TYR A 356 8.03 -20.52 26.24
CA TYR A 356 8.77 -21.77 26.10
C TYR A 356 7.83 -22.95 25.94
N ASN A 357 8.10 -23.80 24.97
CA ASN A 357 7.40 -25.08 24.79
C ASN A 357 8.29 -26.21 25.32
N ALA A 358 7.94 -26.74 26.51
CA ALA A 358 8.70 -27.78 27.16
C ALA A 358 8.70 -29.13 26.46
N ASN A 359 7.65 -29.42 25.67
CA ASN A 359 7.55 -30.69 24.95
C ASN A 359 8.40 -30.72 23.68
N GLY A 360 8.59 -29.56 23.05
CA GLY A 360 9.37 -29.43 21.83
C GLY A 360 10.77 -28.81 22.05
N GLU A 361 11.10 -28.43 23.27
CA GLU A 361 12.37 -27.80 23.67
C GLU A 361 12.71 -26.58 22.78
N TYR A 362 11.74 -25.64 22.59
CA TYR A 362 11.93 -24.43 21.80
C TYR A 362 11.21 -23.22 22.39
N TRP A 363 11.72 -22.04 22.08
CA TRP A 363 11.10 -20.75 22.40
C TRP A 363 10.34 -20.22 21.19
N ASN A 364 9.12 -19.75 21.45
CA ASN A 364 8.34 -18.94 20.51
C ASN A 364 8.44 -17.47 20.89
N ASN A 365 8.83 -16.66 19.94
CA ASN A 365 8.91 -15.22 20.08
C ASN A 365 7.96 -14.57 19.11
N PHE A 366 7.11 -13.71 19.62
CA PHE A 366 6.06 -13.04 18.88
C PHE A 366 6.35 -11.53 18.87
N TYR A 367 6.87 -11.03 17.77
CA TYR A 367 7.08 -9.60 17.54
C TYR A 367 5.78 -9.01 17.01
N LYS A 368 5.08 -8.27 17.86
CA LYS A 368 3.76 -7.70 17.57
C LYS A 368 3.87 -6.23 17.27
N VAL A 369 3.21 -5.79 16.21
CA VAL A 369 3.17 -4.39 15.81
C VAL A 369 1.73 -4.00 15.55
N ASP A 370 1.33 -2.89 16.13
CA ASP A 370 0.08 -2.22 15.82
C ASP A 370 0.41 -1.02 14.94
N THR A 371 -0.27 -0.92 13.80
CA THR A 371 -0.14 0.20 12.87
C THR A 371 -1.51 0.78 12.60
N SER A 372 -1.58 2.08 12.48
CA SER A 372 -2.77 2.79 12.03
C SER A 372 -2.54 3.37 10.64
N TYR A 373 -3.60 3.53 9.87
CA TYR A 373 -3.51 4.15 8.55
C TYR A 373 -4.73 5.01 8.28
N PHE A 374 -4.57 6.01 7.43
CA PHE A 374 -5.66 6.88 7.03
C PHE A 374 -5.53 7.31 5.58
N ASN A 375 -6.69 7.55 4.96
CA ASN A 375 -6.85 8.16 3.65
C ASN A 375 -7.85 9.30 3.78
N ASP A 376 -7.40 10.53 3.50
CA ASP A 376 -8.23 11.71 3.51
C ASP A 376 -8.40 12.26 2.10
N LEU A 377 -9.50 11.89 1.47
CA LEU A 377 -9.84 12.28 0.10
C LEU A 377 -10.13 13.78 -0.05
N ALA A 378 -10.35 14.48 1.06
CA ALA A 378 -10.57 15.92 1.06
C ALA A 378 -9.28 16.76 0.89
N GLU A 379 -8.10 16.11 0.85
CA GLU A 379 -6.86 16.73 0.44
C GLU A 379 -6.64 16.62 -1.07
N ASN A 380 -5.81 17.53 -1.61
CA ASN A 380 -5.51 17.55 -3.03
C ASN A 380 -4.73 16.32 -3.48
N ALA A 381 -5.16 15.70 -4.58
CA ALA A 381 -4.40 14.67 -5.27
C ALA A 381 -4.75 14.59 -6.76
N ILE A 382 -3.73 14.28 -7.57
CA ILE A 382 -3.84 14.01 -9.01
C ILE A 382 -3.19 12.66 -9.32
N ILE A 383 -3.88 11.85 -10.10
CA ILE A 383 -3.39 10.58 -10.62
C ILE A 383 -3.08 10.77 -12.11
N TYR A 384 -1.85 10.48 -12.50
CA TYR A 384 -1.41 10.52 -13.89
C TYR A 384 -1.52 9.15 -14.52
N VAL A 385 -2.19 9.09 -15.67
CA VAL A 385 -2.44 7.84 -16.39
C VAL A 385 -2.06 7.97 -17.86
N LEU A 386 -1.77 6.83 -18.50
CA LEU A 386 -1.62 6.74 -19.95
C LEU A 386 -2.88 6.18 -20.56
N GLY A 387 -3.44 6.94 -21.48
CA GLY A 387 -4.63 6.55 -22.21
C GLY A 387 -5.90 6.74 -21.40
N ASN A 388 -6.96 6.94 -22.17
CA ASN A 388 -8.31 7.08 -21.63
C ASN A 388 -8.75 5.71 -21.11
N GLY A 389 -8.15 5.31 -20.00
CA GLY A 389 -8.41 4.03 -19.37
C GLY A 389 -9.82 3.96 -18.85
N SER A 390 -10.79 3.94 -19.75
CA SER A 390 -12.04 3.30 -19.43
C SER A 390 -11.65 1.90 -18.95
N ILE A 391 -11.98 1.62 -17.72
CA ILE A 391 -11.77 0.30 -17.11
C ILE A 391 -12.33 -0.72 -18.11
N PRO A 392 -11.51 -1.68 -18.59
CA PRO A 392 -12.04 -2.68 -19.48
C PRO A 392 -13.18 -3.40 -18.77
N THR A 393 -14.36 -3.32 -19.34
CA THR A 393 -15.57 -3.91 -18.77
C THR A 393 -16.25 -4.82 -19.76
N VAL A 394 -16.83 -5.88 -19.24
CA VAL A 394 -17.76 -6.75 -19.97
C VAL A 394 -19.09 -6.68 -19.24
N THR A 395 -20.11 -6.23 -19.92
CA THR A 395 -21.46 -6.20 -19.37
C THR A 395 -22.37 -7.06 -20.24
N LEU A 396 -23.09 -7.98 -19.64
CA LEU A 396 -24.04 -8.83 -20.34
C LEU A 396 -25.44 -8.21 -20.32
N SER A 397 -26.21 -8.41 -21.40
CA SER A 397 -27.61 -7.99 -21.49
C SER A 397 -28.51 -8.69 -20.46
N ALA A 398 -28.08 -9.83 -19.91
CA ALA A 398 -28.75 -10.56 -18.85
C ALA A 398 -27.77 -11.35 -17.98
N SER A 399 -27.96 -11.33 -16.67
CA SER A 399 -27.20 -12.14 -15.71
C SER A 399 -27.71 -13.58 -15.60
N THR A 400 -28.93 -13.86 -16.12
CA THR A 400 -29.54 -15.19 -16.16
C THR A 400 -30.16 -15.44 -17.53
N ALA A 401 -30.11 -16.69 -18.00
CA ALA A 401 -30.77 -17.10 -19.23
C ALA A 401 -31.45 -18.45 -19.01
N THR A 402 -32.60 -18.64 -19.65
CA THR A 402 -33.34 -19.91 -19.59
C THR A 402 -33.54 -20.42 -21.00
N THR A 403 -33.24 -21.68 -21.22
CA THR A 403 -33.45 -22.41 -22.50
C THR A 403 -34.24 -23.67 -22.24
N GLN A 404 -34.78 -24.26 -23.30
CA GLN A 404 -35.58 -25.47 -23.21
C GLN A 404 -35.25 -26.44 -24.34
N LEU A 405 -35.12 -27.71 -23.96
CA LEU A 405 -34.99 -28.81 -24.95
C LEU A 405 -36.29 -28.95 -25.78
N PRO A 406 -36.20 -29.41 -27.06
CA PRO A 406 -34.96 -29.88 -27.71
C PRO A 406 -34.11 -28.78 -28.36
N SER A 407 -34.63 -27.57 -28.60
CA SER A 407 -33.90 -26.62 -29.46
C SER A 407 -34.19 -25.14 -29.21
N THR A 408 -34.79 -24.77 -28.08
CA THR A 408 -35.00 -23.33 -27.75
C THR A 408 -33.69 -22.72 -27.35
N THR A 409 -33.10 -21.90 -28.21
CA THR A 409 -31.89 -21.13 -27.92
C THR A 409 -32.21 -19.83 -27.17
N ALA A 410 -31.27 -19.37 -26.33
CA ALA A 410 -31.28 -18.02 -25.76
C ALA A 410 -30.10 -17.22 -26.32
N SER A 411 -30.31 -15.93 -26.49
CA SER A 411 -29.24 -15.03 -26.95
C SER A 411 -28.96 -13.99 -25.88
N ILE A 412 -27.68 -13.82 -25.54
CA ILE A 412 -27.16 -12.76 -24.68
C ILE A 412 -26.11 -11.97 -25.44
N THR A 413 -26.12 -10.66 -25.30
CA THR A 413 -25.13 -9.79 -25.92
C THR A 413 -24.15 -9.28 -24.86
N ALA A 414 -22.88 -9.15 -25.24
CA ALA A 414 -21.86 -8.53 -24.42
C ALA A 414 -21.56 -7.13 -24.94
N THR A 415 -21.67 -6.14 -24.06
CA THR A 415 -21.17 -4.78 -24.30
C THR A 415 -19.81 -4.68 -23.62
N VAL A 416 -18.80 -4.27 -24.38
CA VAL A 416 -17.43 -4.23 -23.92
C VAL A 416 -16.82 -2.85 -24.00
N SER A 417 -15.94 -2.54 -23.07
CA SER A 417 -15.08 -1.37 -23.09
C SER A 417 -13.63 -1.88 -22.90
N PRO A 418 -12.64 -1.44 -23.71
CA PRO A 418 -12.79 -0.54 -24.86
C PRO A 418 -13.58 -1.16 -26.01
N ALA A 419 -14.27 -0.30 -26.76
CA ALA A 419 -15.06 -0.74 -27.91
C ALA A 419 -14.15 -1.42 -28.95
N GLY A 420 -14.63 -2.54 -29.53
CA GLY A 420 -13.86 -3.31 -30.50
C GLY A 420 -13.01 -4.44 -29.91
N SER A 421 -12.99 -4.60 -28.59
CA SER A 421 -12.35 -5.76 -27.97
C SER A 421 -13.00 -7.08 -28.42
N THR A 422 -12.17 -8.10 -28.70
CA THR A 422 -12.65 -9.42 -29.09
C THR A 422 -13.25 -10.13 -27.90
N VAL A 423 -14.54 -10.49 -27.98
CA VAL A 423 -15.23 -11.22 -26.92
C VAL A 423 -15.05 -12.73 -27.13
N THR A 424 -14.55 -13.40 -26.11
CA THR A 424 -14.45 -14.85 -26.03
C THR A 424 -15.56 -15.41 -25.14
N TRP A 425 -16.25 -16.42 -25.61
CA TRP A 425 -17.34 -17.07 -24.89
C TRP A 425 -16.96 -18.47 -24.42
N ALA A 426 -17.29 -18.82 -23.20
CA ALA A 426 -17.06 -20.15 -22.65
C ALA A 426 -18.27 -20.61 -21.82
N SER A 427 -18.55 -21.92 -21.87
CA SER A 427 -19.52 -22.57 -20.98
C SER A 427 -18.77 -23.39 -19.93
N SER A 428 -19.20 -23.33 -18.68
CA SER A 428 -18.64 -24.12 -17.59
C SER A 428 -18.93 -25.64 -17.75
N ASP A 429 -20.00 -25.98 -18.50
CA ASP A 429 -20.35 -27.35 -18.81
C ASP A 429 -21.02 -27.46 -20.20
N THR A 430 -20.23 -27.84 -21.20
CA THR A 430 -20.68 -27.98 -22.59
C THR A 430 -21.61 -29.20 -22.79
N SER A 431 -21.73 -30.11 -21.83
CA SER A 431 -22.71 -31.20 -21.86
C SER A 431 -24.12 -30.74 -21.49
N ILE A 432 -24.26 -29.55 -20.84
CA ILE A 432 -25.56 -28.94 -20.49
C ILE A 432 -25.95 -27.91 -21.53
N ALA A 433 -25.06 -26.96 -21.83
CA ALA A 433 -25.28 -25.95 -22.87
C ALA A 433 -23.96 -25.55 -23.53
N THR A 434 -24.01 -25.29 -24.85
CA THR A 434 -22.90 -24.72 -25.59
C THR A 434 -23.20 -23.24 -25.87
N VAL A 435 -22.15 -22.44 -26.10
CA VAL A 435 -22.28 -21.02 -26.45
C VAL A 435 -21.41 -20.69 -27.66
N SER A 436 -21.98 -19.92 -28.58
CA SER A 436 -21.25 -19.36 -29.73
C SER A 436 -21.75 -17.97 -30.00
N ASN A 437 -20.85 -16.98 -29.94
CA ASN A 437 -21.17 -15.56 -30.15
C ASN A 437 -22.42 -15.09 -29.35
N GLY A 438 -22.51 -15.52 -28.08
CA GLY A 438 -23.62 -15.17 -27.19
C GLY A 438 -24.91 -15.97 -27.40
N THR A 439 -24.99 -16.83 -28.43
CA THR A 439 -26.10 -17.76 -28.62
C THR A 439 -25.89 -19.03 -27.81
N ILE A 440 -26.77 -19.29 -26.86
CA ILE A 440 -26.75 -20.44 -25.96
C ILE A 440 -27.64 -21.53 -26.54
N THR A 441 -27.04 -22.69 -26.81
CA THR A 441 -27.75 -23.84 -27.38
C THR A 441 -27.86 -24.96 -26.31
N PRO A 442 -29.07 -25.40 -25.94
CA PRO A 442 -29.25 -26.40 -24.93
C PRO A 442 -28.83 -27.79 -25.45
N VAL A 443 -28.18 -28.58 -24.59
CA VAL A 443 -27.76 -29.98 -24.89
C VAL A 443 -28.46 -30.96 -23.95
N LYS A 444 -28.50 -30.62 -22.65
CA LYS A 444 -29.10 -31.49 -21.62
C LYS A 444 -29.73 -30.60 -20.52
N ALA A 445 -30.83 -31.08 -19.92
CA ALA A 445 -31.44 -30.38 -18.79
C ALA A 445 -30.48 -30.30 -17.60
N GLY A 446 -30.35 -29.10 -17.03
CA GLY A 446 -29.42 -28.79 -15.94
C GLY A 446 -29.12 -27.31 -15.86
N THR A 447 -28.11 -26.96 -15.07
CA THR A 447 -27.62 -25.57 -14.91
C THR A 447 -26.14 -25.50 -15.22
N CYS A 448 -25.72 -24.44 -15.90
CA CYS A 448 -24.31 -24.12 -16.14
C CYS A 448 -24.12 -22.61 -16.13
N THR A 449 -22.87 -22.15 -16.18
CA THR A 449 -22.53 -20.73 -16.30
C THR A 449 -21.89 -20.48 -17.65
N VAL A 450 -22.44 -19.52 -18.40
CA VAL A 450 -21.80 -19.00 -19.60
C VAL A 450 -21.06 -17.72 -19.27
N THR A 451 -19.79 -17.64 -19.65
CA THR A 451 -18.93 -16.50 -19.36
C THR A 451 -18.49 -15.83 -20.66
N ALA A 452 -18.70 -14.53 -20.74
CA ALA A 452 -18.08 -13.70 -21.77
C ALA A 452 -16.82 -13.06 -21.21
N SER A 453 -15.73 -13.05 -21.97
CA SER A 453 -14.46 -12.46 -21.56
C SER A 453 -13.79 -11.69 -22.69
N ILE A 454 -13.06 -10.64 -22.31
CA ILE A 454 -12.13 -9.90 -23.17
C ILE A 454 -10.76 -9.90 -22.53
N THR A 455 -9.72 -9.88 -23.35
CA THR A 455 -8.35 -9.71 -22.87
C THR A 455 -7.83 -8.35 -23.37
N VAL A 456 -7.46 -7.48 -22.43
CA VAL A 456 -6.87 -6.18 -22.71
C VAL A 456 -5.55 -6.11 -21.95
N ASP A 457 -4.47 -5.80 -22.65
CA ASP A 457 -3.11 -5.69 -22.08
C ASP A 457 -2.68 -6.92 -21.27
N GLY A 458 -3.04 -8.12 -21.76
CA GLY A 458 -2.73 -9.39 -21.10
C GLY A 458 -3.62 -9.74 -19.90
N VAL A 459 -4.60 -8.89 -19.57
CA VAL A 459 -5.54 -9.11 -18.47
C VAL A 459 -6.90 -9.50 -19.00
N THR A 460 -7.49 -10.55 -18.43
CA THR A 460 -8.82 -11.04 -18.80
C THR A 460 -9.91 -10.47 -17.88
N TYR A 461 -10.87 -9.81 -18.47
CA TYR A 461 -12.08 -9.30 -17.80
C TYR A 461 -13.26 -10.16 -18.23
N SER A 462 -14.13 -10.53 -17.30
CA SER A 462 -15.21 -11.46 -17.59
C SER A 462 -16.51 -11.12 -16.87
N ALA A 463 -17.63 -11.50 -17.49
CA ALA A 463 -18.94 -11.42 -16.88
C ALA A 463 -19.67 -12.77 -17.02
N PRO A 464 -20.19 -13.34 -15.92
CA PRO A 464 -20.92 -14.58 -15.93
C PRO A 464 -22.42 -14.39 -16.17
N CYS A 465 -23.05 -15.37 -16.83
CA CYS A 465 -24.49 -15.53 -16.96
C CYS A 465 -24.88 -16.94 -16.48
N ALA A 466 -25.77 -17.04 -15.50
CA ALA A 466 -26.31 -18.31 -15.05
C ALA A 466 -27.35 -18.84 -16.05
N VAL A 467 -27.13 -20.05 -16.56
CA VAL A 467 -27.98 -20.66 -17.59
C VAL A 467 -28.74 -21.85 -16.99
N THR A 468 -30.05 -21.86 -17.19
CA THR A 468 -30.93 -22.99 -16.83
C THR A 468 -31.50 -23.63 -18.11
N VAL A 469 -31.22 -24.87 -18.31
CA VAL A 469 -31.78 -25.66 -19.40
C VAL A 469 -32.94 -26.53 -18.87
N ASN A 470 -34.16 -26.23 -19.28
CA ASN A 470 -35.33 -27.01 -18.92
C ASN A 470 -35.49 -28.27 -19.79
N ALA A 471 -36.06 -29.31 -19.21
CA ALA A 471 -36.43 -30.50 -19.97
C ALA A 471 -37.50 -30.19 -21.04
N ALA A 472 -37.56 -30.99 -22.07
CA ALA A 472 -38.58 -30.88 -23.08
C ALA A 472 -39.99 -30.92 -22.46
N ALA A 473 -40.89 -30.04 -22.90
CA ALA A 473 -42.26 -30.05 -22.46
C ALA A 473 -42.90 -31.41 -22.83
N LYS A 474 -43.51 -32.11 -21.89
CA LYS A 474 -44.26 -33.30 -22.20
C LYS A 474 -45.45 -32.88 -23.10
N SER A 475 -45.52 -33.46 -24.32
CA SER A 475 -46.71 -33.33 -25.16
C SER A 475 -47.88 -33.97 -24.40
N LYS A 476 -48.91 -33.19 -24.09
CA LYS A 476 -50.15 -33.79 -23.63
C LYS A 476 -50.73 -34.58 -24.83
N SER A 477 -50.69 -35.91 -24.74
CA SER A 477 -51.41 -36.82 -25.66
C SER A 477 -52.89 -36.75 -25.34
#